data_f23c4803a59302dfaf18b2a5faf070da
#
_entry.id   f23c4803a59302dfaf18b2a5faf070da
#
_cell.length_a   1.000
_cell.length_b   1.000
_cell.length_c   1.000
_cell.angle_alpha   90.00
_cell.angle_beta   90.00
_cell.angle_gamma   90.00
#
_symmetry.space_group_name_H-M   'P 1'
#
loop_
_entity.id
_entity.type
_entity.pdbx_description
1 polymer ?
#
loop_
_entity_poly.entity_id
_entity_poly.type
_entity_poly.pdbx_seq_one_letter_code
_entity_poly.pdbx_strand_id
1 'polypeptide(L)'
;MSTQYTTGILGYNSHNDRYGLLVCDLWEIDGFHCGETLDVWDYDKEQWIPTRMEMSWNKGWYLVDTNYCGSDLEGLRVRVRQ
;
A
#
# COMPACT_ATOMS: atom_id res chain seq x y z
N MET A 1 8.74 -18.77 -15.40
CA MET A 1 9.29 -17.45 -15.04
C MET A 1 8.88 -17.10 -13.62
N SER A 2 9.81 -16.59 -12.86
CA SER A 2 9.49 -16.15 -11.51
C SER A 2 8.80 -14.78 -11.56
N THR A 3 7.82 -14.60 -10.69
CA THR A 3 7.18 -13.30 -10.51
C THR A 3 8.10 -12.39 -9.72
N GLN A 4 8.26 -11.16 -10.19
CA GLN A 4 9.07 -10.18 -9.50
C GLN A 4 8.18 -9.16 -8.81
N TYR A 5 8.64 -8.72 -7.62
CA TYR A 5 7.94 -7.72 -6.83
C TYR A 5 8.89 -6.59 -6.48
N THR A 6 8.33 -5.41 -6.31
CA THR A 6 9.02 -4.29 -5.68
C THR A 6 8.44 -4.13 -4.29
N THR A 7 9.28 -4.26 -3.28
CA THR A 7 8.90 -4.21 -1.87
C THR A 7 9.35 -2.89 -1.25
N GLY A 8 8.50 -2.29 -0.47
CA GLY A 8 8.81 -1.06 0.24
C GLY A 8 7.79 -0.79 1.32
N ILE A 9 7.60 0.47 1.64
CA ILE A 9 6.62 0.88 2.64
C ILE A 9 5.65 1.90 2.06
N LEU A 10 4.43 1.89 2.59
CA LEU A 10 3.45 2.93 2.25
C LEU A 10 3.82 4.22 2.95
N GLY A 11 3.76 5.31 2.23
CA GLY A 11 3.96 6.64 2.77
C GLY A 11 2.95 7.62 2.20
N TYR A 12 2.50 8.54 3.04
CA TYR A 12 1.58 9.57 2.58
C TYR A 12 2.33 10.64 1.80
N ASN A 13 1.85 10.92 0.59
CA ASN A 13 2.40 11.97 -0.25
C ASN A 13 1.48 13.18 -0.22
N SER A 14 1.89 14.22 0.48
CA SER A 14 1.08 15.42 0.67
C SER A 14 0.92 16.23 -0.62
N HIS A 15 1.75 16.01 -1.62
CA HIS A 15 1.63 16.71 -2.90
C HIS A 15 0.39 16.28 -3.69
N ASN A 16 -0.01 15.01 -3.56
CA ASN A 16 -1.17 14.51 -4.30
C ASN A 16 -2.26 13.91 -3.41
N ASP A 17 -2.08 13.99 -2.08
CA ASP A 17 -3.05 13.47 -1.11
C ASP A 17 -3.32 11.97 -1.32
N ARG A 18 -2.27 11.21 -1.62
CA ARG A 18 -2.35 9.77 -1.85
C ARG A 18 -1.27 9.06 -1.07
N TYR A 19 -1.49 7.77 -0.82
CA TYR A 19 -0.44 6.89 -0.30
C TYR A 19 0.29 6.28 -1.48
N GLY A 20 1.60 6.28 -1.41
CA GLY A 20 2.46 5.72 -2.45
C GLY A 20 3.43 4.70 -1.88
N LEU A 21 4.32 4.21 -2.73
CA LEU A 21 5.32 3.22 -2.36
C LEU A 21 6.69 3.90 -2.27
N LEU A 22 7.30 3.82 -1.09
CA LEU A 22 8.66 4.30 -0.84
C LEU A 22 9.61 3.12 -0.83
N VAL A 23 10.68 3.24 -1.59
CA VAL A 23 11.79 2.28 -1.57
C VAL A 23 13.06 3.08 -1.29
N CYS A 24 13.72 2.79 -0.18
CA CYS A 24 14.91 3.55 0.26
C CYS A 24 14.63 5.05 0.33
N ASP A 25 13.46 5.40 0.88
CA ASP A 25 13.00 6.79 1.06
C ASP A 25 12.76 7.57 -0.23
N LEU A 26 12.69 6.89 -1.35
CA LEU A 26 12.37 7.50 -2.64
C LEU A 26 11.05 6.96 -3.15
N TRP A 27 10.26 7.83 -3.79
CA TRP A 27 9.00 7.42 -4.37
C TRP A 27 9.23 6.50 -5.57
N GLU A 28 8.87 5.23 -5.43
CA GLU A 28 8.79 4.29 -6.53
C GLU A 28 7.45 4.44 -7.23
N ILE A 29 6.40 4.63 -6.44
CA ILE A 29 5.05 4.96 -6.89
C ILE A 29 4.63 6.16 -6.06
N ASP A 30 4.39 7.30 -6.68
CA ASP A 30 4.10 8.54 -5.95
C ASP A 30 2.67 8.61 -5.42
N GLY A 31 1.78 7.74 -5.88
CA GLY A 31 0.42 7.66 -5.34
C GLY A 31 -0.37 6.55 -5.99
N PHE A 32 -0.97 5.69 -5.17
CA PHE A 32 -1.87 4.65 -5.65
C PHE A 32 -3.22 5.26 -6.01
N HIS A 33 -3.81 4.76 -7.08
CA HIS A 33 -5.17 5.09 -7.48
C HIS A 33 -6.14 4.04 -6.97
N CYS A 34 -7.43 4.39 -6.89
CA CYS A 34 -8.46 3.44 -6.50
C CYS A 34 -8.43 2.24 -7.43
N GLY A 35 -8.50 1.05 -6.85
CA GLY A 35 -8.50 -0.21 -7.61
C GLY A 35 -7.12 -0.78 -7.88
N GLU A 36 -6.06 -0.05 -7.64
CA GLU A 36 -4.71 -0.59 -7.85
C GLU A 36 -4.39 -1.66 -6.80
N THR A 37 -3.85 -2.78 -7.26
CA THR A 37 -3.58 -3.94 -6.41
C THR A 37 -2.17 -3.89 -5.83
N LEU A 38 -2.04 -4.42 -4.64
CA LEU A 38 -0.75 -4.57 -3.95
C LEU A 38 -0.91 -5.68 -2.91
N ASP A 39 0.19 -6.12 -2.33
CA ASP A 39 0.16 -7.03 -1.20
C ASP A 39 0.65 -6.29 0.04
N VAL A 40 0.00 -6.53 1.17
CA VAL A 40 0.44 -5.99 2.46
C VAL A 40 0.96 -7.13 3.31
N TRP A 41 2.05 -6.87 4.06
CA TRP A 41 2.64 -7.88 4.93
C TRP A 41 1.83 -7.98 6.23
N ASP A 42 1.40 -9.20 6.55
CA ASP A 42 0.72 -9.50 7.81
C ASP A 42 1.74 -10.05 8.79
N TYR A 43 2.07 -9.27 9.83
CA TYR A 43 3.09 -9.65 10.81
C TYR A 43 2.63 -10.79 11.72
N ASP A 44 1.33 -10.92 11.94
CA ASP A 44 0.78 -11.99 12.79
C ASP A 44 0.85 -13.34 12.10
N LYS A 45 0.50 -13.38 10.82
CA LYS A 45 0.47 -14.61 10.03
C LYS A 45 1.75 -14.85 9.24
N GLU A 46 2.63 -13.85 9.22
CA GLU A 46 3.90 -13.88 8.49
C GLU A 46 3.68 -14.28 7.02
N GLN A 47 2.77 -13.55 6.38
CA GLN A 47 2.45 -13.80 4.96
C GLN A 47 1.99 -12.52 4.29
N TRP A 48 2.11 -12.52 2.96
CA TRP A 48 1.60 -11.44 2.13
C TRP A 48 0.11 -11.62 1.92
N ILE A 49 -0.66 -10.53 2.12
CA ILE A 49 -2.10 -10.52 1.92
C ILE A 49 -2.41 -9.69 0.69
N PRO A 50 -3.00 -10.28 -0.36
CA PRO A 50 -3.40 -9.51 -1.54
C PRO A 50 -4.53 -8.54 -1.18
N THR A 51 -4.40 -7.31 -1.66
CA THR A 51 -5.40 -6.29 -1.39
C THR A 51 -5.39 -5.28 -2.54
N ARG A 52 -6.15 -4.22 -2.39
CA ARG A 52 -6.12 -3.09 -3.31
C ARG A 52 -6.43 -1.80 -2.56
N MET A 53 -5.97 -0.69 -3.11
CA MET A 53 -6.21 0.63 -2.54
C MET A 53 -7.60 1.12 -2.96
N GLU A 54 -8.36 1.64 -2.00
CA GLU A 54 -9.67 2.25 -2.24
C GLU A 54 -9.84 3.47 -1.36
N MET A 55 -10.85 4.27 -1.68
CA MET A 55 -11.17 5.48 -0.92
C MET A 55 -12.66 5.46 -0.59
N SER A 56 -13.00 5.84 0.64
CA SER A 56 -14.40 6.01 1.04
C SER A 56 -14.57 7.25 1.89
N TRP A 57 -15.81 7.74 1.98
CA TRP A 57 -16.12 8.90 2.80
C TRP A 57 -15.81 8.68 4.28
N ASN A 58 -16.09 7.46 4.77
CA ASN A 58 -15.95 7.16 6.19
C ASN A 58 -14.52 6.84 6.60
N LYS A 59 -13.78 6.15 5.71
CA LYS A 59 -12.48 5.59 6.05
C LYS A 59 -11.30 6.38 5.49
N GLY A 60 -11.56 7.24 4.51
CA GLY A 60 -10.48 7.81 3.70
C GLY A 60 -9.84 6.73 2.84
N TRP A 61 -8.55 6.78 2.67
CA TRP A 61 -7.81 5.71 1.97
C TRP A 61 -7.78 4.46 2.83
N TYR A 62 -8.00 3.30 2.22
CA TYR A 62 -7.98 2.03 2.95
C TYR A 62 -7.57 0.89 2.04
N LEU A 63 -7.16 -0.22 2.66
CA LEU A 63 -6.84 -1.47 1.97
C LEU A 63 -7.98 -2.46 2.17
N VAL A 64 -8.49 -2.98 1.06
CA VAL A 64 -9.67 -3.86 1.03
C VAL A 64 -9.41 -5.15 1.80
N ASP A 65 -10.42 -5.60 2.55
CA ASP A 65 -10.37 -6.83 3.36
C ASP A 65 -9.29 -6.80 4.44
N THR A 66 -8.90 -5.60 4.87
CA THR A 66 -8.00 -5.43 6.00
C THR A 66 -8.60 -4.44 6.98
N ASN A 67 -7.97 -4.30 8.14
CA ASN A 67 -8.35 -3.30 9.13
C ASN A 67 -7.58 -1.98 8.97
N TYR A 68 -6.77 -1.87 7.92
CA TYR A 68 -5.91 -0.71 7.72
C TYR A 68 -6.65 0.38 6.95
N CYS A 69 -6.78 1.55 7.54
CA CYS A 69 -7.38 2.70 6.89
C CYS A 69 -6.79 3.99 7.45
N GLY A 70 -6.82 5.06 6.66
CA GLY A 70 -6.33 6.36 7.07
C GLY A 70 -4.86 6.31 7.49
N SER A 71 -4.57 6.88 8.64
CA SER A 71 -3.18 6.95 9.14
C SER A 71 -2.58 5.58 9.47
N ASP A 72 -3.41 4.54 9.59
CA ASP A 72 -2.89 3.16 9.78
C ASP A 72 -2.05 2.71 8.59
N LEU A 73 -2.25 3.31 7.43
CA LEU A 73 -1.51 2.93 6.22
C LEU A 73 -0.05 3.36 6.26
N GLU A 74 0.26 4.42 7.01
CA GLU A 74 1.61 4.97 7.05
C GLU A 74 2.59 3.95 7.62
N GLY A 75 3.63 3.64 6.85
CA GLY A 75 4.69 2.74 7.28
C GLY A 75 4.41 1.26 7.11
N LEU A 76 3.26 0.88 6.53
CA LEU A 76 2.98 -0.53 6.28
C LEU A 76 3.94 -1.09 5.23
N ARG A 77 4.42 -2.31 5.47
CA ARG A 77 5.26 -3.00 4.49
C ARG A 77 4.37 -3.58 3.41
N VAL A 78 4.65 -3.18 2.17
CA VAL A 78 3.84 -3.61 1.02
C VAL A 78 4.75 -3.97 -0.14
N ARG A 79 4.17 -4.65 -1.12
CA ARG A 79 4.87 -4.93 -2.37
C ARG A 79 3.90 -4.84 -3.53
N VAL A 80 4.44 -4.51 -4.68
CA VAL A 80 3.68 -4.47 -5.92
C VAL A 80 4.34 -5.40 -6.93
N ARG A 81 3.51 -5.97 -7.79
CA ARG A 81 3.98 -6.85 -8.86
C ARG A 81 4.53 -5.99 -9.99
N GLN A 82 5.69 -6.37 -10.46
CA GLN A 82 6.31 -5.71 -11.61
C GLN A 82 5.77 -6.23 -12.93
#